data_3699c5be6d49739ad90ac281b2b14300
#
_entry.id   3699c5be6d49739ad90ac281b2b14300
#
_cell.length_a   1.000
_cell.length_b   1.000
_cell.length_c   1.000
_cell.angle_alpha   90.00
_cell.angle_beta   90.00
_cell.angle_gamma   90.00
#
_symmetry.space_group_name_H-M   'P 1'
#
loop_
_entity.id
_entity.type
_entity.pdbx_description
1 polymer ?
#
loop_
_entity_poly.entity_id
_entity_poly.type
_entity_poly.pdbx_seq_one_letter_code
_entity_poly.pdbx_strand_id
1 'polypeptide(L)'
;MRRKDNRSRRALTGVAIAATVTAAGAALAEGQSSSPRLVEVGKAVRVAVNDSFISPLDERFGDVRLGRGVFVAGNSILRADPGRRVCINDRTNAQDNVLLLSLNRRPAVRGRCARRATEIGRRTSIAHQAEIVNSRIGDFTFIGFRSRITNSIVEDGAFVLHAVTISGVRIPRDRLVPIGATITRQSQADALPRKQDPQTEFQEEVLEVNKEFAEGYQELYREGGYNAVIGVGRSPRTEFNRGRRPTIGRGLRREPFARIVGDVRLGRRVEVGRRTSIRADEGAPIVVGDDAEIEDRVTFHALSGTNLRIGDRLDTDDNVVFHGPLRVGDDLTIADDAILFRADVGDRVTIGDSAVIVGAADDPIEIPDGTTVPDDAVITSQAQLDALPTR
;
A
#
# COMPACT_ATOMS: atom_id res chain seq x y z
N MET A 1 11.08 36.54 -4.27
CA MET A 1 12.41 36.53 -3.65
C MET A 1 12.75 35.05 -3.44
N ARG A 2 13.65 34.49 -4.23
CA ARG A 2 13.92 33.06 -4.31
C ARG A 2 14.48 32.57 -2.97
N ARG A 3 13.78 31.67 -2.28
CA ARG A 3 14.39 30.85 -1.20
C ARG A 3 15.25 29.78 -1.86
N LYS A 4 16.52 29.82 -1.58
CA LYS A 4 17.51 28.83 -1.99
C LYS A 4 17.37 27.57 -1.15
N ASP A 5 17.39 26.46 -1.88
CA ASP A 5 17.66 25.13 -1.42
C ASP A 5 18.57 25.05 -0.20
N ASN A 6 18.07 24.40 0.83
CA ASN A 6 18.89 23.78 1.84
C ASN A 6 18.23 22.43 2.22
N ARG A 7 18.00 21.58 1.21
CA ARG A 7 17.66 20.17 1.45
C ARG A 7 18.99 19.45 1.72
N SER A 8 19.35 19.35 2.98
CA SER A 8 20.37 18.42 3.41
C SER A 8 19.84 17.01 3.16
N ARG A 9 20.26 16.40 2.05
CA ARG A 9 20.03 14.98 1.78
C ARG A 9 20.62 14.18 2.94
N ARG A 10 19.80 13.83 3.91
CA ARG A 10 20.13 12.74 4.83
C ARG A 10 20.18 11.48 3.99
N ALA A 11 21.36 10.87 3.90
CA ALA A 11 21.53 9.56 3.29
C ALA A 11 20.71 8.55 4.10
N LEU A 12 19.51 8.26 3.63
CA LEU A 12 18.77 7.10 4.07
C LEU A 12 19.56 5.87 3.63
N THR A 13 20.04 5.09 4.58
CA THR A 13 20.45 3.70 4.37
C THR A 13 19.20 2.84 4.08
N GLY A 14 18.43 3.29 3.12
CA GLY A 14 17.51 2.43 2.39
C GLY A 14 18.36 1.56 1.49
N VAL A 15 18.11 0.25 1.48
CA VAL A 15 18.70 -0.67 0.53
C VAL A 15 18.27 -0.22 -0.85
N ALA A 16 19.10 0.59 -1.49
CA ALA A 16 18.96 0.94 -2.88
C ALA A 16 19.20 -0.35 -3.68
N ILE A 17 18.13 -0.92 -4.22
CA ILE A 17 18.22 -1.93 -5.28
C ILE A 17 18.51 -1.15 -6.55
N ALA A 18 19.79 -0.92 -6.82
CA ALA A 18 20.23 -0.40 -8.09
C ALA A 18 20.00 -1.49 -9.15
N ALA A 19 19.05 -1.28 -10.02
CA ALA A 19 18.92 -2.02 -11.27
C ALA A 19 19.93 -1.44 -12.25
N THR A 20 21.13 -1.99 -12.28
CA THR A 20 22.10 -1.73 -13.36
C THR A 20 21.71 -2.56 -14.57
N VAL A 21 21.27 -1.89 -15.62
CA VAL A 21 21.17 -2.46 -16.96
C VAL A 21 22.58 -2.40 -17.56
N THR A 22 23.29 -3.52 -17.58
CA THR A 22 24.48 -3.69 -18.40
C THR A 22 24.15 -4.65 -19.53
N ALA A 23 24.20 -4.12 -20.76
CA ALA A 23 24.30 -4.95 -21.96
C ALA A 23 25.71 -5.54 -22.01
N ALA A 24 25.85 -6.84 -21.94
CA ALA A 24 27.12 -7.53 -22.19
C ALA A 24 26.90 -8.69 -23.16
N GLY A 25 27.73 -8.69 -24.17
CA GLY A 25 27.80 -9.70 -25.20
C GLY A 25 28.34 -11.04 -24.68
N ALA A 26 28.08 -12.08 -25.46
CA ALA A 26 28.29 -13.48 -25.19
C ALA A 26 29.73 -13.90 -24.91
N ALA A 27 29.90 -14.73 -23.88
CA ALA A 27 30.93 -15.78 -23.84
C ALA A 27 30.46 -16.93 -22.94
N LEU A 28 30.60 -18.14 -23.44
CA LEU A 28 30.21 -19.41 -22.85
C LEU A 28 31.03 -19.74 -21.59
N ALA A 29 30.37 -20.06 -20.50
CA ALA A 29 30.87 -20.95 -19.48
C ALA A 29 29.68 -21.59 -18.74
N GLU A 30 29.59 -22.89 -18.78
CA GLU A 30 28.62 -23.71 -18.08
C GLU A 30 28.82 -23.63 -16.58
N GLY A 31 27.91 -22.97 -15.93
CA GLY A 31 27.72 -22.96 -14.48
C GLY A 31 26.30 -22.45 -14.24
N GLN A 32 25.38 -23.34 -13.90
CA GLN A 32 23.97 -22.98 -13.65
C GLN A 32 23.83 -22.06 -12.46
N SER A 33 24.10 -20.78 -12.65
CA SER A 33 23.67 -19.69 -11.79
C SER A 33 22.23 -19.35 -12.17
N SER A 34 21.28 -19.84 -11.41
CA SER A 34 19.86 -19.49 -11.56
C SER A 34 19.64 -18.05 -11.07
N SER A 35 20.06 -17.07 -11.84
CA SER A 35 19.67 -15.68 -11.62
C SER A 35 18.16 -15.55 -11.69
N PRO A 36 17.49 -14.80 -10.79
CA PRO A 36 16.05 -14.57 -10.89
C PRO A 36 15.76 -13.93 -12.23
N ARG A 37 14.88 -14.56 -13.02
CA ARG A 37 14.43 -13.98 -14.29
C ARG A 37 13.55 -12.77 -13.96
N LEU A 38 14.01 -11.58 -14.36
CA LEU A 38 13.17 -10.40 -14.46
C LEU A 38 11.97 -10.72 -15.37
N VAL A 39 10.78 -10.57 -14.84
CA VAL A 39 9.58 -10.53 -15.67
C VAL A 39 9.47 -9.11 -16.18
N GLU A 40 9.72 -8.89 -17.47
CA GLU A 40 9.61 -7.55 -18.07
C GLU A 40 8.21 -6.98 -17.83
N VAL A 41 8.14 -5.83 -17.18
CA VAL A 41 6.92 -5.05 -17.04
C VAL A 41 6.48 -4.66 -18.47
N GLY A 42 5.30 -5.13 -18.89
CA GLY A 42 4.70 -4.78 -20.18
C GLY A 42 4.84 -5.79 -21.31
N LYS A 43 5.69 -6.83 -21.20
CA LYS A 43 5.71 -7.92 -22.17
C LYS A 43 5.08 -9.18 -21.60
N ALA A 44 3.94 -9.60 -22.16
CA ALA A 44 3.25 -10.87 -21.89
C ALA A 44 3.08 -11.19 -20.40
N VAL A 45 3.00 -10.19 -19.56
CA VAL A 45 2.57 -10.36 -18.18
C VAL A 45 1.14 -10.88 -18.25
N ARG A 46 0.90 -12.07 -17.74
CA ARG A 46 -0.45 -12.58 -17.60
C ARG A 46 -1.15 -11.75 -16.55
N VAL A 47 -1.82 -10.68 -16.98
CA VAL A 47 -2.59 -9.77 -16.12
C VAL A 47 -3.80 -10.50 -15.55
N ALA A 48 -4.35 -11.46 -16.27
CA ALA A 48 -5.45 -12.31 -15.85
C ALA A 48 -5.02 -13.79 -15.85
N VAL A 49 -4.99 -14.41 -14.70
CA VAL A 49 -4.67 -15.84 -14.52
C VAL A 49 -5.58 -16.43 -13.45
N ASN A 50 -6.25 -17.54 -13.72
CA ASN A 50 -7.08 -18.26 -12.73
C ASN A 50 -8.08 -17.35 -11.99
N ASP A 51 -8.84 -16.52 -12.72
CA ASP A 51 -9.75 -15.54 -12.16
C ASP A 51 -9.07 -14.49 -11.25
N SER A 52 -7.78 -14.29 -11.44
CA SER A 52 -6.97 -13.33 -10.69
C SER A 52 -6.56 -12.17 -11.57
N PHE A 53 -6.51 -10.97 -11.01
CA PHE A 53 -5.93 -9.78 -11.64
C PHE A 53 -4.63 -9.40 -10.95
N ILE A 54 -3.59 -9.16 -11.75
CA ILE A 54 -2.33 -8.60 -11.29
C ILE A 54 -2.06 -7.37 -12.14
N SER A 55 -1.87 -6.24 -11.47
CA SER A 55 -1.56 -5.01 -12.18
C SER A 55 -0.31 -5.16 -13.05
N PRO A 56 -0.34 -4.67 -14.30
CA PRO A 56 0.87 -4.65 -15.12
C PRO A 56 1.93 -3.64 -14.62
N LEU A 57 1.61 -2.84 -13.61
CA LEU A 57 2.56 -1.95 -12.92
C LEU A 57 3.35 -2.69 -11.83
N ASP A 58 3.01 -3.96 -11.54
CA ASP A 58 3.72 -4.76 -10.56
C ASP A 58 5.01 -5.36 -11.11
N GLU A 59 6.00 -5.50 -10.24
CA GLU A 59 7.25 -6.17 -10.55
C GLU A 59 7.28 -7.58 -9.95
N ARG A 60 7.59 -8.57 -10.77
CA ARG A 60 7.66 -9.98 -10.35
C ARG A 60 9.01 -10.57 -10.67
N PHE A 61 9.67 -11.15 -9.65
CA PHE A 61 10.97 -11.76 -9.76
C PHE A 61 10.99 -13.17 -9.17
N GLY A 62 11.50 -14.13 -9.92
CA GLY A 62 11.68 -15.51 -9.45
C GLY A 62 10.39 -16.34 -9.43
N ASP A 63 10.28 -17.32 -8.51
CA ASP A 63 9.16 -18.26 -8.41
C ASP A 63 8.01 -17.64 -7.59
N VAL A 64 7.11 -16.94 -8.28
CA VAL A 64 5.87 -16.37 -7.71
C VAL A 64 4.69 -17.22 -8.16
N ARG A 65 3.89 -17.70 -7.20
CA ARG A 65 2.72 -18.55 -7.41
C ARG A 65 1.45 -17.92 -6.86
N LEU A 66 0.40 -17.97 -7.65
CA LEU A 66 -0.90 -17.39 -7.33
C LEU A 66 -1.98 -18.47 -7.33
N GLY A 67 -2.88 -18.37 -6.36
CA GLY A 67 -4.15 -19.09 -6.32
C GLY A 67 -5.19 -18.51 -7.26
N ARG A 68 -6.46 -18.77 -7.00
CA ARG A 68 -7.61 -18.28 -7.75
C ARG A 68 -8.21 -17.03 -7.09
N GLY A 69 -8.75 -16.12 -7.90
CA GLY A 69 -9.43 -14.92 -7.39
C GLY A 69 -8.52 -14.00 -6.58
N VAL A 70 -7.23 -13.94 -6.95
CA VAL A 70 -6.25 -13.05 -6.31
C VAL A 70 -6.29 -11.69 -6.99
N PHE A 71 -6.31 -10.63 -6.19
CA PHE A 71 -6.16 -9.26 -6.67
C PHE A 71 -4.82 -8.68 -6.20
N VAL A 72 -3.99 -8.20 -7.13
CA VAL A 72 -2.77 -7.44 -6.83
C VAL A 72 -2.87 -6.08 -7.50
N ALA A 73 -2.99 -5.04 -6.68
CA ALA A 73 -3.05 -3.66 -7.13
C ALA A 73 -1.66 -3.12 -7.52
N GLY A 74 -1.63 -1.94 -8.11
CA GLY A 74 -0.45 -1.41 -8.79
C GLY A 74 0.78 -1.18 -7.91
N ASN A 75 1.95 -1.27 -8.57
CA ASN A 75 3.25 -0.91 -8.04
C ASN A 75 3.77 -1.83 -6.92
N SER A 76 3.18 -3.00 -6.73
CA SER A 76 3.66 -4.00 -5.78
C SER A 76 4.88 -4.75 -6.30
N ILE A 77 5.73 -5.23 -5.40
CA ILE A 77 6.91 -6.02 -5.73
C ILE A 77 6.79 -7.41 -5.11
N LEU A 78 6.72 -8.42 -5.97
CA LEU A 78 6.65 -9.83 -5.60
C LEU A 78 7.98 -10.49 -5.98
N ARG A 79 8.87 -10.70 -5.00
CA ARG A 79 10.22 -11.20 -5.27
C ARG A 79 10.56 -12.47 -4.51
N ALA A 80 10.95 -13.50 -5.26
CA ALA A 80 11.57 -14.71 -4.72
C ALA A 80 13.02 -14.84 -5.21
N ASP A 81 13.96 -14.88 -4.28
CA ASP A 81 15.36 -15.19 -4.61
C ASP A 81 15.51 -16.66 -5.05
N PRO A 82 16.60 -17.08 -5.71
CA PRO A 82 16.83 -18.43 -6.16
C PRO A 82 16.63 -19.47 -5.04
N GLY A 83 15.86 -20.52 -5.33
CA GLY A 83 15.51 -21.58 -4.35
C GLY A 83 14.47 -21.18 -3.30
N ARG A 84 13.84 -20.02 -3.46
CA ARG A 84 12.74 -19.53 -2.64
C ARG A 84 11.47 -19.32 -3.47
N ARG A 85 10.37 -19.06 -2.78
CA ARG A 85 9.06 -18.85 -3.42
C ARG A 85 8.26 -17.76 -2.72
N VAL A 86 7.46 -17.02 -3.49
CA VAL A 86 6.33 -16.22 -3.00
C VAL A 86 5.05 -16.94 -3.40
N CYS A 87 4.18 -17.20 -2.44
CA CYS A 87 2.86 -17.82 -2.69
C CYS A 87 1.76 -16.91 -2.17
N ILE A 88 0.79 -16.63 -3.00
CA ILE A 88 -0.43 -15.92 -2.64
C ILE A 88 -1.59 -16.87 -2.91
N ASN A 89 -2.30 -17.28 -1.85
CA ASN A 89 -3.37 -18.27 -1.97
C ASN A 89 -4.71 -17.64 -2.38
N ASP A 90 -5.73 -18.49 -2.54
CA ASP A 90 -7.02 -18.13 -3.14
C ASP A 90 -7.74 -16.96 -2.44
N ARG A 91 -8.42 -16.12 -3.25
CA ARG A 91 -9.26 -15.00 -2.79
C ARG A 91 -8.55 -14.03 -1.85
N THR A 92 -7.28 -13.82 -2.09
CA THR A 92 -6.40 -12.93 -1.33
C THR A 92 -6.10 -11.68 -2.12
N ASN A 93 -5.96 -10.56 -1.45
CA ASN A 93 -5.56 -9.32 -2.09
C ASN A 93 -4.25 -8.76 -1.53
N ALA A 94 -3.48 -8.11 -2.40
CA ALA A 94 -2.39 -7.22 -2.07
C ALA A 94 -2.68 -5.87 -2.72
N GLN A 95 -2.83 -4.85 -1.90
CA GLN A 95 -3.17 -3.50 -2.35
C GLN A 95 -1.95 -2.77 -2.93
N ASP A 96 -2.05 -1.45 -3.16
CA ASP A 96 -1.00 -0.70 -3.84
C ASP A 96 0.33 -0.66 -3.06
N ASN A 97 1.45 -0.71 -3.78
CA ASN A 97 2.81 -0.58 -3.26
C ASN A 97 3.22 -1.65 -2.22
N VAL A 98 2.59 -2.82 -2.21
CA VAL A 98 2.92 -3.93 -1.29
C VAL A 98 4.23 -4.61 -1.68
N LEU A 99 5.03 -5.00 -0.69
CA LEU A 99 6.26 -5.77 -0.87
C LEU A 99 6.11 -7.18 -0.30
N LEU A 100 6.14 -8.21 -1.16
CA LEU A 100 6.16 -9.61 -0.75
C LEU A 100 7.50 -10.24 -1.16
N LEU A 101 8.40 -10.38 -0.20
CA LEU A 101 9.80 -10.70 -0.45
C LEU A 101 10.20 -12.02 0.20
N SER A 102 10.76 -12.95 -0.58
CA SER A 102 11.37 -14.19 -0.08
C SER A 102 12.87 -14.17 -0.40
N LEU A 103 13.69 -13.71 0.57
CA LEU A 103 15.08 -13.33 0.39
C LEU A 103 16.06 -14.31 1.03
N ASN A 104 17.16 -14.64 0.34
CA ASN A 104 18.15 -15.61 0.79
C ASN A 104 18.98 -15.14 1.99
N ARG A 105 19.20 -13.87 2.17
CA ARG A 105 20.07 -13.29 3.20
C ARG A 105 19.48 -13.30 4.62
N ARG A 106 18.25 -13.80 4.79
CA ARG A 106 17.57 -13.83 6.08
C ARG A 106 17.02 -15.23 6.37
N PRO A 107 16.90 -15.64 7.63
CA PRO A 107 16.13 -16.82 7.99
C PRO A 107 14.74 -16.76 7.35
N ALA A 108 14.13 -17.88 7.11
CA ALA A 108 12.75 -17.93 6.63
C ALA A 108 11.99 -18.96 7.44
N VAL A 109 10.75 -18.66 7.73
CA VAL A 109 9.83 -19.62 8.31
C VAL A 109 9.49 -20.70 7.27
N ARG A 110 9.11 -21.87 7.74
CA ARG A 110 8.68 -22.95 6.86
C ARG A 110 7.27 -22.65 6.35
N GLY A 111 7.14 -22.46 5.04
CA GLY A 111 5.84 -22.33 4.37
C GLY A 111 5.18 -23.68 4.10
N ARG A 112 3.88 -23.65 3.79
CA ARG A 112 3.10 -24.82 3.33
C ARG A 112 3.33 -25.06 1.83
N CYS A 113 3.41 -23.98 1.05
CA CYS A 113 3.58 -24.03 -0.41
C CYS A 113 5.01 -24.39 -0.84
N ALA A 114 6.01 -24.08 -0.03
CA ALA A 114 7.41 -24.46 -0.21
C ALA A 114 8.17 -24.40 1.12
N ARG A 115 9.29 -25.14 1.18
CA ARG A 115 10.12 -25.18 2.40
C ARG A 115 10.62 -23.81 2.84
N ARG A 116 10.91 -22.93 1.87
CA ARG A 116 11.38 -21.56 2.10
C ARG A 116 10.56 -20.61 1.22
N ALA A 117 9.56 -19.99 1.83
CA ALA A 117 8.65 -19.10 1.11
C ALA A 117 8.24 -17.90 1.97
N THR A 118 7.87 -16.82 1.29
CA THR A 118 6.90 -15.88 1.83
C THR A 118 5.53 -16.34 1.35
N GLU A 119 4.65 -16.66 2.29
CA GLU A 119 3.36 -17.29 2.01
C GLU A 119 2.24 -16.47 2.59
N ILE A 120 1.28 -16.13 1.76
CA ILE A 120 0.05 -15.44 2.13
C ILE A 120 -1.10 -16.45 2.02
N GLY A 121 -1.84 -16.61 3.10
CA GLY A 121 -2.97 -17.53 3.22
C GLY A 121 -4.15 -17.17 2.33
N ARG A 122 -5.23 -17.94 2.43
CA ARG A 122 -6.47 -17.70 1.69
C ARG A 122 -7.32 -16.62 2.36
N ARG A 123 -8.08 -15.88 1.55
CA ARG A 123 -8.98 -14.82 2.05
C ARG A 123 -8.24 -13.87 2.99
N THR A 124 -7.05 -13.45 2.59
CA THR A 124 -6.17 -12.58 3.37
C THR A 124 -6.04 -11.24 2.67
N SER A 125 -6.11 -10.14 3.40
CA SER A 125 -5.92 -8.80 2.86
C SER A 125 -4.60 -8.21 3.32
N ILE A 126 -3.76 -7.82 2.36
CA ILE A 126 -2.50 -7.10 2.60
C ILE A 126 -2.71 -5.67 2.12
N ALA A 127 -2.85 -4.75 3.06
CA ALA A 127 -3.18 -3.36 2.76
C ALA A 127 -1.98 -2.56 2.22
N HIS A 128 -2.26 -1.33 1.77
CA HIS A 128 -1.31 -0.46 1.07
C HIS A 128 0.05 -0.37 1.77
N GLN A 129 1.13 -0.47 0.98
CA GLN A 129 2.51 -0.29 1.40
C GLN A 129 3.00 -1.27 2.50
N ALA A 130 2.25 -2.32 2.80
CA ALA A 130 2.72 -3.34 3.74
C ALA A 130 3.91 -4.13 3.16
N GLU A 131 4.84 -4.52 4.04
CA GLU A 131 6.04 -5.28 3.68
C GLU A 131 6.05 -6.63 4.42
N ILE A 132 6.09 -7.73 3.66
CA ILE A 132 6.16 -9.09 4.22
C ILE A 132 7.40 -9.79 3.69
N VAL A 133 8.34 -10.11 4.59
CA VAL A 133 9.63 -10.70 4.27
C VAL A 133 9.80 -12.04 4.96
N ASN A 134 10.06 -13.10 4.20
CA ASN A 134 10.39 -14.44 4.72
C ASN A 134 9.40 -14.95 5.78
N SER A 135 8.15 -14.58 5.67
CA SER A 135 7.12 -14.78 6.68
C SER A 135 5.95 -15.60 6.13
N ARG A 136 5.17 -16.18 7.02
CA ARG A 136 3.91 -16.84 6.70
C ARG A 136 2.76 -16.09 7.34
N ILE A 137 1.81 -15.68 6.52
CA ILE A 137 0.54 -15.09 6.94
C ILE A 137 -0.54 -16.17 6.78
N GLY A 138 -1.34 -16.37 7.79
CA GLY A 138 -2.41 -17.39 7.84
C GLY A 138 -3.62 -17.03 6.98
N ASP A 139 -4.58 -17.94 6.98
CA ASP A 139 -5.87 -17.75 6.30
C ASP A 139 -6.72 -16.72 7.05
N PHE A 140 -7.56 -15.97 6.33
CA PHE A 140 -8.46 -14.97 6.89
C PHE A 140 -7.77 -13.96 7.83
N THR A 141 -6.65 -13.40 7.37
CA THR A 141 -5.82 -12.45 8.12
C THR A 141 -5.88 -11.08 7.45
N PHE A 142 -5.88 -10.01 8.23
CA PHE A 142 -5.74 -8.64 7.75
C PHE A 142 -4.38 -8.08 8.17
N ILE A 143 -3.66 -7.45 7.22
CA ILE A 143 -2.41 -6.74 7.48
C ILE A 143 -2.60 -5.29 7.04
N GLY A 144 -2.56 -4.36 7.99
CA GLY A 144 -2.82 -2.94 7.78
C GLY A 144 -1.71 -2.17 7.05
N PHE A 145 -2.02 -0.93 6.71
CA PHE A 145 -1.13 -0.04 5.95
C PHE A 145 0.26 0.02 6.57
N ARG A 146 1.31 -0.02 5.73
CA ARG A 146 2.71 0.14 6.13
C ARG A 146 3.20 -0.80 7.23
N SER A 147 2.45 -1.86 7.53
CA SER A 147 2.91 -2.85 8.50
C SER A 147 4.04 -3.69 7.92
N ARG A 148 5.08 -3.91 8.72
CA ARG A 148 6.27 -4.68 8.35
C ARG A 148 6.36 -5.98 9.12
N ILE A 149 6.32 -7.12 8.41
CA ILE A 149 6.38 -8.46 9.01
C ILE A 149 7.59 -9.21 8.47
N THR A 150 8.53 -9.53 9.35
CA THR A 150 9.79 -10.16 8.97
C THR A 150 10.05 -11.45 9.77
N ASN A 151 10.42 -12.54 9.08
CA ASN A 151 10.79 -13.83 9.67
C ASN A 151 9.78 -14.34 10.71
N SER A 152 8.51 -14.11 10.50
CA SER A 152 7.44 -14.31 11.47
C SER A 152 6.33 -15.20 10.92
N ILE A 153 5.52 -15.73 11.82
CA ILE A 153 4.29 -16.42 11.48
C ILE A 153 3.14 -15.61 12.09
N VAL A 154 2.22 -15.15 11.25
CA VAL A 154 0.93 -14.63 11.70
C VAL A 154 -0.09 -15.73 11.45
N GLU A 155 -0.74 -16.23 12.49
CA GLU A 155 -1.68 -17.34 12.36
C GLU A 155 -3.04 -16.89 11.84
N ASP A 156 -3.87 -17.88 11.46
CA ASP A 156 -5.16 -17.65 10.85
C ASP A 156 -6.04 -16.73 11.70
N GLY A 157 -6.83 -15.90 11.08
CA GLY A 157 -7.78 -15.01 11.73
C GLY A 157 -7.18 -13.80 12.44
N ALA A 158 -5.86 -13.66 12.52
CA ALA A 158 -5.26 -12.48 13.15
C ALA A 158 -5.56 -11.19 12.39
N PHE A 159 -5.64 -10.09 13.12
CA PHE A 159 -5.93 -8.77 12.60
C PHE A 159 -4.82 -7.80 13.02
N VAL A 160 -3.94 -7.45 12.08
CA VAL A 160 -2.81 -6.55 12.30
C VAL A 160 -3.21 -5.17 11.79
N LEU A 161 -3.25 -4.19 12.68
CA LEU A 161 -3.57 -2.81 12.33
C LEU A 161 -2.39 -2.11 11.63
N HIS A 162 -2.47 -0.78 11.47
CA HIS A 162 -1.56 0.01 10.65
C HIS A 162 -0.22 0.29 11.35
N ALA A 163 0.85 0.50 10.56
CA ALA A 163 2.19 0.84 11.02
C ALA A 163 2.80 -0.13 12.06
N VAL A 164 2.42 -1.40 12.00
CA VAL A 164 2.89 -2.44 12.94
C VAL A 164 4.21 -3.04 12.47
N THR A 165 5.15 -3.24 13.40
CA THR A 165 6.39 -3.99 13.15
C THR A 165 6.36 -5.34 13.90
N ILE A 166 6.44 -6.46 13.14
CA ILE A 166 6.51 -7.81 13.71
C ILE A 166 7.80 -8.48 13.21
N SER A 167 8.65 -8.97 14.12
CA SER A 167 9.90 -9.60 13.74
C SER A 167 10.26 -10.79 14.61
N GLY A 168 10.47 -11.96 13.97
CA GLY A 168 11.01 -13.16 14.60
C GLY A 168 10.06 -13.88 15.58
N VAL A 169 8.76 -13.60 15.50
CA VAL A 169 7.76 -14.15 16.43
C VAL A 169 6.60 -14.84 15.71
N ARG A 170 5.79 -15.53 16.49
CA ARG A 170 4.50 -16.10 16.07
C ARG A 170 3.37 -15.31 16.71
N ILE A 171 2.56 -14.63 15.92
CA ILE A 171 1.29 -14.04 16.36
C ILE A 171 0.25 -15.18 16.43
N PRO A 172 -0.35 -15.45 17.58
CA PRO A 172 -1.34 -16.50 17.70
C PRO A 172 -2.62 -16.20 16.92
N ARG A 173 -3.41 -17.25 16.70
CA ARG A 173 -4.70 -17.18 16.00
C ARG A 173 -5.65 -16.15 16.62
N ASP A 174 -6.40 -15.44 15.78
CA ASP A 174 -7.44 -14.49 16.16
C ASP A 174 -6.97 -13.37 17.10
N ARG A 175 -5.71 -12.97 17.01
CA ARG A 175 -5.18 -11.83 17.78
C ARG A 175 -5.29 -10.52 17.02
N LEU A 176 -5.57 -9.46 17.78
CA LEU A 176 -5.53 -8.07 17.33
C LEU A 176 -4.17 -7.47 17.69
N VAL A 177 -3.44 -6.99 16.70
CA VAL A 177 -2.20 -6.23 16.90
C VAL A 177 -2.52 -4.74 16.76
N PRO A 178 -2.32 -3.92 17.79
CA PRO A 178 -2.67 -2.50 17.78
C PRO A 178 -1.84 -1.67 16.80
N ILE A 179 -2.36 -0.50 16.41
CA ILE A 179 -1.67 0.49 15.56
C ILE A 179 -0.32 0.86 16.19
N GLY A 180 0.73 0.95 15.36
CA GLY A 180 2.07 1.36 15.75
C GLY A 180 2.83 0.34 16.61
N ALA A 181 2.25 -0.81 16.91
CA ALA A 181 2.86 -1.78 17.81
C ALA A 181 4.14 -2.40 17.23
N THR A 182 5.16 -2.57 18.08
CA THR A 182 6.39 -3.30 17.76
C THR A 182 6.47 -4.59 18.56
N ILE A 183 6.32 -5.73 17.87
CA ILE A 183 6.26 -7.07 18.45
C ILE A 183 7.50 -7.87 18.01
N THR A 184 8.47 -7.98 18.93
CA THR A 184 9.76 -8.67 18.69
C THR A 184 10.06 -9.79 19.69
N ARG A 185 9.21 -9.96 20.69
CA ARG A 185 9.31 -11.01 21.71
C ARG A 185 8.02 -11.82 21.73
N GLN A 186 8.14 -13.13 21.87
CA GLN A 186 6.98 -14.04 21.89
C GLN A 186 5.99 -13.68 23.01
N SER A 187 6.50 -13.28 24.18
CA SER A 187 5.64 -12.85 25.29
C SER A 187 4.75 -11.64 24.97
N GLN A 188 5.20 -10.72 24.09
CA GLN A 188 4.35 -9.62 23.63
C GLN A 188 3.24 -10.16 22.71
N ALA A 189 3.59 -11.09 21.81
CA ALA A 189 2.63 -11.71 20.90
C ALA A 189 1.56 -12.53 21.67
N ASP A 190 1.95 -13.26 22.69
CA ASP A 190 1.06 -14.09 23.51
C ASP A 190 0.08 -13.23 24.34
N ALA A 191 0.51 -12.04 24.75
CA ALA A 191 -0.28 -11.07 25.52
C ALA A 191 -1.28 -10.25 24.70
N LEU A 192 -1.25 -10.35 23.36
CA LEU A 192 -2.14 -9.56 22.49
C LEU A 192 -3.62 -9.87 22.77
N PRO A 193 -4.52 -8.89 22.70
CA PRO A 193 -5.94 -9.11 22.82
C PRO A 193 -6.50 -9.95 21.65
N ARG A 194 -7.66 -10.53 21.84
CA ARG A 194 -8.40 -11.17 20.75
C ARG A 194 -9.06 -10.10 19.87
N LYS A 195 -9.14 -10.37 18.56
CA LYS A 195 -9.96 -9.55 17.70
C LYS A 195 -11.44 -9.71 18.07
N GLN A 196 -12.23 -8.70 17.79
CA GLN A 196 -13.67 -8.64 18.05
C GLN A 196 -14.45 -8.74 16.72
N ASP A 197 -15.79 -8.81 16.81
CA ASP A 197 -16.65 -8.92 15.64
C ASP A 197 -16.49 -7.78 14.63
N PRO A 198 -16.37 -6.49 15.03
CA PRO A 198 -16.18 -5.41 14.06
C PRO A 198 -14.94 -5.57 13.15
N GLN A 199 -13.84 -6.13 13.66
CA GLN A 199 -12.67 -6.42 12.81
C GLN A 199 -12.93 -7.57 11.84
N THR A 200 -13.77 -8.52 12.22
CA THR A 200 -14.17 -9.64 11.36
C THR A 200 -15.06 -9.15 10.23
N GLU A 201 -16.05 -8.34 10.55
CA GLU A 201 -16.99 -7.73 9.58
C GLU A 201 -16.22 -6.85 8.58
N PHE A 202 -15.39 -5.94 9.08
CA PHE A 202 -14.53 -5.11 8.22
C PHE A 202 -13.66 -5.94 7.27
N GLN A 203 -13.08 -7.03 7.76
CA GLN A 203 -12.25 -7.91 6.92
C GLN A 203 -13.08 -8.59 5.81
N GLU A 204 -14.31 -8.98 6.09
CA GLU A 204 -15.21 -9.57 5.10
C GLU A 204 -15.60 -8.55 4.02
N GLU A 205 -15.90 -7.31 4.41
CA GLU A 205 -16.18 -6.21 3.48
C GLU A 205 -14.98 -5.95 2.55
N VAL A 206 -13.79 -5.83 3.10
CA VAL A 206 -12.56 -5.62 2.30
C VAL A 206 -12.34 -6.76 1.32
N LEU A 207 -12.60 -8.01 1.72
CA LEU A 207 -12.43 -9.17 0.84
C LEU A 207 -13.44 -9.17 -0.31
N GLU A 208 -14.70 -8.81 -0.06
CA GLU A 208 -15.72 -8.76 -1.11
C GLU A 208 -15.44 -7.66 -2.12
N VAL A 209 -15.09 -6.45 -1.66
CA VAL A 209 -14.67 -5.35 -2.53
C VAL A 209 -13.49 -5.76 -3.43
N ASN A 210 -12.47 -6.39 -2.88
CA ASN A 210 -11.29 -6.80 -3.65
C ASN A 210 -11.56 -7.98 -4.59
N LYS A 211 -12.53 -8.84 -4.30
CA LYS A 211 -13.01 -9.86 -5.23
C LYS A 211 -13.63 -9.20 -6.47
N GLU A 212 -14.50 -8.21 -6.26
CA GLU A 212 -15.08 -7.44 -7.37
C GLU A 212 -14.01 -6.68 -8.17
N PHE A 213 -12.96 -6.19 -7.52
CA PHE A 213 -11.82 -5.62 -8.24
C PHE A 213 -11.10 -6.63 -9.11
N ALA A 214 -10.86 -7.85 -8.64
CA ALA A 214 -10.23 -8.89 -9.44
C ALA A 214 -11.03 -9.16 -10.72
N GLU A 215 -12.33 -9.29 -10.61
CA GLU A 215 -13.24 -9.52 -11.74
C GLU A 215 -13.35 -8.28 -12.65
N GLY A 216 -13.61 -7.13 -12.09
CA GLY A 216 -13.82 -5.88 -12.82
C GLY A 216 -12.57 -5.38 -13.56
N TYR A 217 -11.38 -5.50 -12.97
CA TYR A 217 -10.13 -5.14 -13.65
C TYR A 217 -9.74 -6.14 -14.73
N GLN A 218 -10.08 -7.45 -14.58
CA GLN A 218 -9.94 -8.41 -15.66
C GLN A 218 -10.81 -8.04 -16.86
N GLU A 219 -12.07 -7.68 -16.61
CA GLU A 219 -12.99 -7.26 -17.67
C GLU A 219 -12.47 -5.99 -18.35
N LEU A 220 -12.05 -5.00 -17.58
CA LEU A 220 -11.46 -3.77 -18.09
C LEU A 220 -10.24 -4.05 -18.97
N TYR A 221 -9.41 -5.02 -18.59
CA TYR A 221 -8.27 -5.47 -19.38
C TYR A 221 -8.70 -6.21 -20.67
N ARG A 222 -9.70 -7.06 -20.61
CA ARG A 222 -10.23 -7.76 -21.82
C ARG A 222 -10.81 -6.76 -22.83
N GLU A 223 -11.50 -5.71 -22.34
CA GLU A 223 -12.11 -4.68 -23.20
C GLU A 223 -11.08 -3.75 -23.84
N GLY A 224 -10.07 -3.30 -23.12
CA GLY A 224 -9.18 -2.22 -23.53
C GLY A 224 -7.68 -2.52 -23.48
N GLY A 225 -7.32 -3.74 -23.14
CA GLY A 225 -5.94 -4.19 -23.06
C GLY A 225 -5.12 -3.50 -21.97
N TYR A 226 -3.80 -3.54 -22.15
CA TYR A 226 -2.82 -2.99 -21.23
C TYR A 226 -3.10 -1.51 -20.86
N ASN A 227 -3.40 -0.67 -21.86
CA ASN A 227 -3.61 0.76 -21.66
C ASN A 227 -4.86 1.10 -20.84
N ALA A 228 -5.82 0.19 -20.73
CA ALA A 228 -7.01 0.42 -19.92
C ALA A 228 -6.73 0.33 -18.40
N VAL A 229 -5.67 -0.37 -18.03
CA VAL A 229 -5.36 -0.69 -16.64
C VAL A 229 -4.09 -0.02 -16.11
N ILE A 230 -3.51 0.92 -16.86
CA ILE A 230 -2.36 1.74 -16.47
C ILE A 230 -2.64 3.24 -16.62
N GLY A 231 -1.75 4.09 -16.08
CA GLY A 231 -1.77 5.55 -16.25
C GLY A 231 -3.08 6.19 -15.78
N VAL A 232 -3.64 7.09 -16.57
CA VAL A 232 -4.92 7.77 -16.29
C VAL A 232 -6.05 7.02 -16.98
N GLY A 233 -7.01 6.51 -16.22
CA GLY A 233 -8.06 5.67 -16.81
C GLY A 233 -9.36 5.60 -16.01
N ARG A 234 -10.35 4.94 -16.61
CA ARG A 234 -11.61 4.66 -15.91
C ARG A 234 -11.42 3.58 -14.85
N SER A 235 -12.24 3.62 -13.81
CA SER A 235 -12.38 2.49 -12.89
C SER A 235 -13.03 1.28 -13.57
N PRO A 236 -12.88 0.08 -13.03
CA PRO A 236 -13.69 -1.06 -13.44
C PRO A 236 -15.18 -0.79 -13.17
N ARG A 237 -16.04 -1.59 -13.76
CA ARG A 237 -17.45 -1.66 -13.38
C ARG A 237 -17.59 -2.75 -12.32
N THR A 238 -18.17 -2.38 -11.20
CA THR A 238 -18.46 -3.25 -10.05
C THR A 238 -19.88 -2.93 -9.55
N GLU A 239 -20.38 -3.60 -8.55
CA GLU A 239 -21.67 -3.27 -7.96
C GLU A 239 -21.67 -1.85 -7.37
N PHE A 240 -20.53 -1.40 -6.83
CA PHE A 240 -20.37 -0.08 -6.22
C PHE A 240 -19.77 0.98 -7.17
N ASN A 241 -19.32 0.63 -8.37
CA ASN A 241 -18.69 1.60 -9.30
C ASN A 241 -19.18 1.45 -10.74
N ARG A 242 -19.49 2.57 -11.39
CA ARG A 242 -20.02 2.63 -12.77
C ARG A 242 -18.98 2.86 -13.86
N GLY A 243 -17.69 2.73 -13.57
CA GLY A 243 -16.62 2.93 -14.55
C GLY A 243 -16.37 4.42 -14.85
N ARG A 244 -16.32 5.27 -13.84
CA ARG A 244 -16.04 6.71 -13.97
C ARG A 244 -14.61 6.96 -14.41
N ARG A 245 -14.38 8.14 -15.00
CA ARG A 245 -13.06 8.62 -15.44
C ARG A 245 -12.62 9.81 -14.61
N PRO A 246 -11.29 10.01 -14.45
CA PRO A 246 -10.77 11.21 -13.82
C PRO A 246 -11.13 12.48 -14.57
N THR A 247 -11.35 13.56 -13.82
CA THR A 247 -11.40 14.94 -14.30
C THR A 247 -10.10 15.63 -13.92
N ILE A 248 -9.36 16.11 -14.90
CA ILE A 248 -8.01 16.62 -14.71
C ILE A 248 -7.95 18.09 -15.07
N GLY A 249 -7.51 18.94 -14.14
CA GLY A 249 -7.23 20.35 -14.39
C GLY A 249 -6.02 20.56 -15.30
N ARG A 250 -5.80 21.81 -15.71
CA ARG A 250 -4.69 22.15 -16.62
C ARG A 250 -3.35 22.03 -15.89
N GLY A 251 -2.32 21.53 -16.60
CA GLY A 251 -0.94 21.50 -16.11
C GLY A 251 -0.60 20.28 -15.26
N LEU A 252 -1.34 19.19 -15.35
CA LEU A 252 -0.93 17.92 -14.75
C LEU A 252 0.46 17.50 -15.25
N ARG A 253 1.39 17.28 -14.34
CA ARG A 253 2.63 16.54 -14.57
C ARG A 253 2.55 15.21 -13.84
N ARG A 254 2.84 14.12 -14.53
CA ARG A 254 2.72 12.77 -14.00
C ARG A 254 3.96 11.96 -14.36
N GLU A 255 4.63 11.46 -13.35
CA GLU A 255 5.81 10.62 -13.49
C GLU A 255 5.45 9.16 -13.90
N PRO A 256 6.45 8.35 -14.35
CA PRO A 256 6.24 6.96 -14.73
C PRO A 256 5.63 6.10 -13.61
N PHE A 257 4.78 5.14 -14.03
CA PHE A 257 4.09 4.18 -13.15
C PHE A 257 3.05 4.78 -12.19
N ALA A 258 2.85 6.10 -12.21
CA ALA A 258 1.74 6.69 -11.48
C ALA A 258 0.40 6.28 -12.08
N ARG A 259 -0.56 5.91 -11.22
CA ARG A 259 -1.92 5.45 -11.57
C ARG A 259 -2.96 6.44 -11.06
N ILE A 260 -3.80 6.96 -11.94
CA ILE A 260 -4.94 7.83 -11.59
C ILE A 260 -6.20 7.20 -12.19
N VAL A 261 -7.12 6.73 -11.37
CA VAL A 261 -8.25 5.93 -11.84
C VAL A 261 -9.56 6.23 -11.11
N GLY A 262 -10.66 6.21 -11.84
CA GLY A 262 -11.99 6.38 -11.29
C GLY A 262 -12.44 7.83 -11.18
N ASP A 263 -13.33 8.15 -10.23
CA ASP A 263 -13.85 9.51 -9.99
C ASP A 263 -12.82 10.40 -9.26
N VAL A 264 -11.62 10.49 -9.81
CA VAL A 264 -10.58 11.41 -9.32
C VAL A 264 -10.77 12.78 -9.95
N ARG A 265 -10.72 13.82 -9.13
CA ARG A 265 -10.80 15.23 -9.57
C ARG A 265 -9.55 15.95 -9.10
N LEU A 266 -8.66 16.25 -10.05
CA LEU A 266 -7.44 17.01 -9.78
C LEU A 266 -7.62 18.46 -10.24
N GLY A 267 -7.19 19.38 -9.41
CA GLY A 267 -7.11 20.80 -9.73
C GLY A 267 -6.06 21.12 -10.80
N ARG A 268 -5.66 22.37 -10.86
CA ARG A 268 -4.65 22.88 -11.81
C ARG A 268 -3.24 22.72 -11.24
N ARG A 269 -2.25 22.49 -12.12
CA ARG A 269 -0.81 22.43 -11.77
C ARG A 269 -0.49 21.38 -10.71
N VAL A 270 -1.13 20.22 -10.80
CA VAL A 270 -0.86 19.08 -9.93
C VAL A 270 0.32 18.29 -10.48
N GLU A 271 1.26 17.96 -9.62
CA GLU A 271 2.38 17.08 -9.90
C GLU A 271 2.20 15.75 -9.17
N VAL A 272 2.43 14.64 -9.88
CA VAL A 272 2.23 13.29 -9.33
C VAL A 272 3.47 12.46 -9.58
N GLY A 273 4.15 12.08 -8.52
CA GLY A 273 5.40 11.33 -8.50
C GLY A 273 5.27 9.88 -8.95
N ARG A 274 6.41 9.20 -9.02
CA ARG A 274 6.51 7.82 -9.51
C ARG A 274 5.76 6.86 -8.60
N ARG A 275 5.12 5.86 -9.21
CA ARG A 275 4.43 4.78 -8.47
C ARG A 275 3.37 5.29 -7.50
N THR A 276 2.98 6.54 -7.61
CA THR A 276 1.87 7.10 -6.85
C THR A 276 0.56 6.57 -7.40
N SER A 277 -0.34 6.18 -6.50
CA SER A 277 -1.64 5.58 -6.82
C SER A 277 -2.76 6.46 -6.28
N ILE A 278 -3.59 7.01 -7.17
CA ILE A 278 -4.79 7.78 -6.81
C ILE A 278 -5.99 7.00 -7.36
N ARG A 279 -6.67 6.24 -6.50
CA ARG A 279 -7.72 5.30 -6.91
C ARG A 279 -9.05 5.61 -6.26
N ALA A 280 -9.94 6.22 -7.04
CA ALA A 280 -11.36 6.45 -6.71
C ALA A 280 -12.22 5.37 -7.40
N ASP A 281 -11.94 4.10 -7.13
CA ASP A 281 -12.59 2.96 -7.75
C ASP A 281 -13.56 2.21 -6.81
N GLU A 282 -13.75 2.69 -5.58
CA GLU A 282 -14.79 2.22 -4.64
C GLU A 282 -16.08 3.08 -4.65
N GLY A 283 -16.34 3.79 -5.74
CA GLY A 283 -17.62 4.46 -6.00
C GLY A 283 -17.73 5.91 -5.52
N ALA A 284 -16.84 6.37 -4.67
CA ALA A 284 -16.83 7.74 -4.15
C ALA A 284 -15.67 8.58 -4.73
N PRO A 285 -15.79 9.91 -4.79
CA PRO A 285 -14.78 10.76 -5.38
C PRO A 285 -13.55 10.95 -4.48
N ILE A 286 -12.38 11.07 -5.13
CA ILE A 286 -11.17 11.64 -4.57
C ILE A 286 -10.96 13.01 -5.22
N VAL A 287 -10.85 14.05 -4.40
CA VAL A 287 -10.67 15.43 -4.86
C VAL A 287 -9.37 15.95 -4.29
N VAL A 288 -8.50 16.49 -5.14
CA VAL A 288 -7.28 17.21 -4.78
C VAL A 288 -7.32 18.57 -5.45
N GLY A 289 -7.07 19.63 -4.69
CA GLY A 289 -7.13 21.02 -5.15
C GLY A 289 -6.02 21.41 -6.12
N ASP A 290 -5.85 22.72 -6.29
CA ASP A 290 -4.85 23.32 -7.17
C ASP A 290 -3.45 23.27 -6.52
N ASP A 291 -2.39 23.31 -7.35
CA ASP A 291 -1.00 23.48 -6.94
C ASP A 291 -0.49 22.37 -5.99
N ALA A 292 -0.98 21.14 -6.14
CA ALA A 292 -0.53 20.01 -5.34
C ALA A 292 0.79 19.42 -5.88
N GLU A 293 1.74 19.20 -4.98
CA GLU A 293 3.01 18.50 -5.22
C GLU A 293 2.98 17.16 -4.47
N ILE A 294 2.83 16.09 -5.23
CA ILE A 294 2.68 14.73 -4.68
C ILE A 294 3.90 13.93 -5.11
N GLU A 295 4.72 13.52 -4.15
CA GLU A 295 5.97 12.80 -4.38
C GLU A 295 5.75 11.30 -4.69
N ASP A 296 6.83 10.50 -4.65
CA ASP A 296 6.84 9.12 -5.09
C ASP A 296 6.09 8.17 -4.14
N ARG A 297 5.41 7.17 -4.69
CA ARG A 297 4.76 6.07 -3.97
C ARG A 297 3.66 6.48 -2.99
N VAL A 298 3.13 7.67 -3.11
CA VAL A 298 1.98 8.11 -2.32
C VAL A 298 0.72 7.34 -2.74
N THR A 299 -0.10 6.98 -1.78
CA THR A 299 -1.35 6.25 -2.03
C THR A 299 -2.54 7.05 -1.56
N PHE A 300 -3.48 7.33 -2.47
CA PHE A 300 -4.80 7.89 -2.17
C PHE A 300 -5.85 6.83 -2.48
N HIS A 301 -6.57 6.42 -1.47
CA HIS A 301 -7.68 5.49 -1.58
C HIS A 301 -8.80 5.83 -0.59
N ALA A 302 -9.99 5.31 -0.77
CA ALA A 302 -11.10 5.54 0.15
C ALA A 302 -11.93 4.27 0.30
N LEU A 303 -12.46 4.01 1.49
CA LEU A 303 -13.39 2.92 1.73
C LEU A 303 -14.67 3.11 0.90
N SER A 304 -15.31 2.00 0.57
CA SER A 304 -16.57 2.01 -0.18
C SER A 304 -17.59 2.96 0.46
N GLY A 305 -18.19 3.80 -0.39
CA GLY A 305 -19.17 4.80 0.05
C GLY A 305 -18.59 6.04 0.77
N THR A 306 -17.27 6.11 0.99
CA THR A 306 -16.63 7.26 1.64
C THR A 306 -15.83 8.10 0.63
N ASN A 307 -15.52 9.34 0.99
CA ASN A 307 -14.75 10.23 0.11
C ASN A 307 -13.43 10.67 0.73
N LEU A 308 -12.57 11.22 -0.14
CA LEU A 308 -11.32 11.85 0.25
C LEU A 308 -11.26 13.21 -0.43
N ARG A 309 -11.11 14.27 0.37
CA ARG A 309 -11.00 15.65 -0.12
C ARG A 309 -9.79 16.33 0.47
N ILE A 310 -8.98 16.92 -0.39
CA ILE A 310 -7.80 17.71 -0.03
C ILE A 310 -7.91 19.05 -0.73
N GLY A 311 -7.63 20.13 0.00
CA GLY A 311 -7.61 21.49 -0.48
C GLY A 311 -6.45 21.80 -1.41
N ASP A 312 -6.15 23.08 -1.56
CA ASP A 312 -5.09 23.58 -2.43
C ASP A 312 -3.70 23.48 -1.75
N ARG A 313 -2.64 23.44 -2.56
CA ARG A 313 -1.23 23.48 -2.12
C ARG A 313 -0.84 22.34 -1.16
N LEU A 314 -1.33 21.15 -1.45
CA LEU A 314 -0.81 19.93 -0.82
C LEU A 314 0.66 19.74 -1.19
N ASP A 315 1.52 19.52 -0.20
CA ASP A 315 2.93 19.17 -0.36
C ASP A 315 3.21 17.86 0.40
N THR A 316 3.54 16.79 -0.33
CA THR A 316 3.86 15.49 0.28
C THR A 316 5.30 15.11 0.00
N ASP A 317 5.93 14.44 0.98
CA ASP A 317 7.10 13.61 0.73
C ASP A 317 6.69 12.17 0.31
N ASP A 318 7.65 11.22 0.29
CA ASP A 318 7.47 9.87 -0.25
C ASP A 318 6.62 8.95 0.65
N ASN A 319 6.02 7.93 0.05
CA ASN A 319 5.37 6.81 0.75
C ASN A 319 4.20 7.18 1.68
N VAL A 320 3.58 8.32 1.53
CA VAL A 320 2.42 8.73 2.35
C VAL A 320 1.17 7.92 1.98
N VAL A 321 0.35 7.60 2.96
CA VAL A 321 -0.97 6.99 2.76
C VAL A 321 -2.07 7.94 3.19
N PHE A 322 -2.85 8.42 2.23
CA PHE A 322 -4.13 9.10 2.46
C PHE A 322 -5.26 8.11 2.25
N HIS A 323 -6.05 7.85 3.28
CA HIS A 323 -7.17 6.93 3.15
C HIS A 323 -8.48 7.56 3.65
N GLY A 324 -9.51 7.52 2.81
CA GLY A 324 -10.84 8.05 3.18
C GLY A 324 -11.65 7.10 4.10
N PRO A 325 -12.61 7.65 4.87
CA PRO A 325 -13.04 9.06 4.83
C PRO A 325 -11.98 10.01 5.35
N LEU A 326 -11.75 11.10 4.60
CA LEU A 326 -10.73 12.08 4.95
C LEU A 326 -11.08 13.45 4.36
N ARG A 327 -10.93 14.50 5.17
CA ARG A 327 -11.01 15.87 4.73
C ARG A 327 -9.75 16.62 5.17
N VAL A 328 -9.17 17.39 4.25
CA VAL A 328 -7.96 18.18 4.48
C VAL A 328 -8.19 19.58 3.90
N GLY A 329 -7.85 20.61 4.67
CA GLY A 329 -7.84 21.99 4.25
C GLY A 329 -6.71 22.33 3.28
N ASP A 330 -6.40 23.64 3.17
CA ASP A 330 -5.35 24.16 2.32
C ASP A 330 -3.97 24.10 3.02
N ASP A 331 -2.88 24.09 2.22
CA ASP A 331 -1.51 24.19 2.71
C ASP A 331 -1.10 23.02 3.67
N LEU A 332 -1.52 21.79 3.39
CA LEU A 332 -0.99 20.64 4.12
C LEU A 332 0.42 20.30 3.63
N THR A 333 1.38 20.22 4.56
CA THR A 333 2.69 19.60 4.35
C THR A 333 2.76 18.30 5.15
N ILE A 334 3.08 17.19 4.48
CA ILE A 334 3.16 15.87 5.13
C ILE A 334 4.42 15.14 4.69
N ALA A 335 5.21 14.74 5.68
CA ALA A 335 6.52 14.16 5.48
C ALA A 335 6.46 12.64 5.18
N ASP A 336 7.66 12.08 4.94
CA ASP A 336 7.85 10.68 4.55
C ASP A 336 7.09 9.70 5.44
N ASP A 337 6.60 8.67 4.81
CA ASP A 337 6.14 7.49 5.55
C ASP A 337 4.89 7.69 6.44
N ALA A 338 4.21 8.83 6.36
CA ALA A 338 3.05 9.13 7.20
C ALA A 338 1.76 8.42 6.74
N ILE A 339 0.85 8.20 7.67
CA ILE A 339 -0.50 7.67 7.45
C ILE A 339 -1.53 8.66 7.95
N LEU A 340 -2.50 9.02 7.11
CA LEU A 340 -3.63 9.87 7.46
C LEU A 340 -4.93 9.18 7.05
N PHE A 341 -5.72 8.76 8.04
CA PHE A 341 -6.95 8.03 7.84
C PHE A 341 -8.00 8.41 8.86
N ARG A 342 -9.23 8.69 8.42
CA ARG A 342 -10.34 9.11 9.27
C ARG A 342 -10.00 10.34 10.11
N ALA A 343 -9.68 11.43 9.42
CA ALA A 343 -9.37 12.71 10.04
C ALA A 343 -10.02 13.87 9.30
N ASP A 344 -10.30 14.94 10.03
CA ASP A 344 -10.65 16.26 9.53
C ASP A 344 -9.48 17.21 9.87
N VAL A 345 -8.76 17.65 8.85
CA VAL A 345 -7.52 18.42 8.98
C VAL A 345 -7.77 19.86 8.53
N GLY A 346 -7.43 20.82 9.35
CA GLY A 346 -7.51 22.23 9.05
C GLY A 346 -6.48 22.73 8.04
N ASP A 347 -6.37 24.04 7.89
CA ASP A 347 -5.42 24.70 7.00
C ASP A 347 -4.02 24.80 7.63
N ARG A 348 -2.96 24.85 6.81
CA ARG A 348 -1.57 25.11 7.21
C ARG A 348 -1.05 24.10 8.26
N VAL A 349 -1.47 22.86 8.14
CA VAL A 349 -1.03 21.77 9.02
C VAL A 349 0.28 21.18 8.52
N THR A 350 1.16 20.81 9.44
CA THR A 350 2.41 20.09 9.13
C THR A 350 2.40 18.75 9.87
N ILE A 351 2.63 17.65 9.14
CA ILE A 351 2.68 16.29 9.68
C ILE A 351 4.09 15.76 9.47
N GLY A 352 4.75 15.33 10.54
CA GLY A 352 6.14 14.86 10.54
C GLY A 352 6.32 13.45 9.99
N ASP A 353 7.59 13.04 9.85
CA ASP A 353 8.01 11.73 9.35
C ASP A 353 7.37 10.58 10.14
N SER A 354 6.91 9.56 9.44
CA SER A 354 6.36 8.34 10.05
C SER A 354 5.18 8.57 11.01
N ALA A 355 4.57 9.73 10.99
CA ALA A 355 3.40 10.02 11.83
C ALA A 355 2.20 9.17 11.39
N VAL A 356 1.49 8.62 12.35
CA VAL A 356 0.33 7.75 12.14
C VAL A 356 -0.89 8.37 12.79
N ILE A 357 -1.80 8.88 11.98
CA ILE A 357 -3.05 9.49 12.42
C ILE A 357 -4.21 8.65 11.89
N VAL A 358 -4.92 7.97 12.79
CA VAL A 358 -5.99 7.05 12.45
C VAL A 358 -7.16 7.20 13.42
N GLY A 359 -8.19 7.89 13.01
CA GLY A 359 -9.42 8.04 13.79
C GLY A 359 -10.31 6.78 13.79
N ALA A 360 -11.28 6.76 14.67
CA ALA A 360 -12.33 5.75 14.65
C ALA A 360 -13.34 6.00 13.52
N ALA A 361 -14.19 5.03 13.23
CA ALA A 361 -15.15 5.14 12.11
C ALA A 361 -16.20 6.23 12.37
N ASP A 362 -16.59 6.40 13.61
CA ASP A 362 -17.62 7.33 14.11
C ASP A 362 -17.03 8.54 14.87
N ASP A 363 -15.68 8.58 15.01
CA ASP A 363 -14.96 9.63 15.75
C ASP A 363 -13.64 9.95 15.02
N PRO A 364 -13.67 10.74 13.93
CA PRO A 364 -12.47 11.15 13.21
C PRO A 364 -11.61 12.07 14.08
N ILE A 365 -10.29 12.09 13.81
CA ILE A 365 -9.37 13.02 14.50
C ILE A 365 -9.54 14.41 13.88
N GLU A 366 -9.90 15.40 14.70
CA GLU A 366 -10.00 16.80 14.29
C GLU A 366 -8.67 17.53 14.55
N ILE A 367 -7.96 17.90 13.48
CA ILE A 367 -6.66 18.59 13.56
C ILE A 367 -6.87 20.07 13.25
N PRO A 368 -6.71 20.98 14.21
CA PRO A 368 -6.92 22.42 14.01
C PRO A 368 -5.92 23.04 13.04
N ASP A 369 -6.29 24.20 12.48
CA ASP A 369 -5.41 25.02 11.64
C ASP A 369 -4.05 25.28 12.29
N GLY A 370 -2.99 25.23 11.48
CA GLY A 370 -1.64 25.54 11.91
C GLY A 370 -1.00 24.54 12.85
N THR A 371 -1.64 23.39 13.08
CA THR A 371 -1.10 22.33 13.95
C THR A 371 0.17 21.72 13.35
N THR A 372 1.14 21.43 14.20
CA THR A 372 2.32 20.63 13.84
C THR A 372 2.27 19.29 14.59
N VAL A 373 2.16 18.20 13.87
CA VAL A 373 2.27 16.84 14.39
C VAL A 373 3.73 16.40 14.26
N PRO A 374 4.39 16.00 15.38
CA PRO A 374 5.81 15.62 15.33
C PRO A 374 6.05 14.28 14.63
N ASP A 375 7.33 14.03 14.28
CA ASP A 375 7.80 12.76 13.74
C ASP A 375 7.43 11.60 14.68
N ASP A 376 7.17 10.42 14.09
CA ASP A 376 6.85 9.17 14.79
C ASP A 376 5.62 9.23 15.72
N ALA A 377 4.83 10.30 15.67
CA ALA A 377 3.62 10.41 16.49
C ALA A 377 2.58 9.34 16.10
N VAL A 378 2.00 8.66 17.08
CA VAL A 378 0.89 7.72 16.88
C VAL A 378 -0.36 8.26 17.56
N ILE A 379 -1.30 8.77 16.76
CA ILE A 379 -2.52 9.44 17.18
C ILE A 379 -3.72 8.60 16.75
N THR A 380 -4.42 8.04 17.73
CA THR A 380 -5.60 7.19 17.51
C THR A 380 -6.83 7.67 18.28
N SER A 381 -6.70 8.81 18.99
CA SER A 381 -7.79 9.50 19.67
C SER A 381 -7.53 11.00 19.75
N GLN A 382 -8.59 11.80 19.85
CA GLN A 382 -8.49 13.25 20.00
C GLN A 382 -7.63 13.64 21.22
N ALA A 383 -7.77 12.93 22.34
CA ALA A 383 -6.99 13.20 23.55
C ALA A 383 -5.46 13.06 23.34
N GLN A 384 -5.02 12.19 22.42
CA GLN A 384 -3.59 12.08 22.09
C GLN A 384 -3.13 13.27 21.24
N LEU A 385 -3.96 13.78 20.33
CA LEU A 385 -3.66 14.99 19.58
C LEU A 385 -3.58 16.21 20.50
N ASP A 386 -4.57 16.38 21.39
CA ASP A 386 -4.66 17.50 22.31
C ASP A 386 -3.52 17.53 23.33
N ALA A 387 -2.89 16.39 23.59
CA ALA A 387 -1.72 16.27 24.46
C ALA A 387 -0.39 16.62 23.78
N LEU A 388 -0.38 16.90 22.47
CA LEU A 388 0.82 17.35 21.77
C LEU A 388 1.28 18.71 22.32
N PRO A 389 2.59 18.95 22.42
CA PRO A 389 3.09 20.25 22.84
C PRO A 389 2.67 21.34 21.86
N THR A 390 1.93 22.33 22.33
CA THR A 390 1.65 23.56 21.56
C THR A 390 2.96 24.30 21.36
N ARG A 391 3.35 24.53 20.11
CA ARG A 391 4.50 25.39 19.77
C ARG A 391 4.10 26.84 19.70
#